data_85677280b054c8241c6f65a39fc00f77
#
_entry.id   85677280b054c8241c6f65a39fc00f77
#
_cell.length_a   1.000
_cell.length_b   1.000
_cell.length_c   1.000
_cell.angle_alpha   90.00
_cell.angle_beta   90.00
_cell.angle_gamma   90.00
#
_symmetry.space_group_name_H-M   'P 1'
#
loop_
_entity.id
_entity.type
_entity.pdbx_description
1 polymer ?
#
loop_
_entity_poly.entity_id
_entity_poly.type
_entity_poly.pdbx_seq_one_letter_code
_entity_poly.pdbx_strand_id
1 'polypeptide(L)'
;MSRGPKKSAETRRTSHASRGTVRGGAPAAKPAGARKGAGEGVMPGMTNKKTTQRQGFKTNEFIVYPAHGVGQIVAIEEQEVAGAKLELFVINFIKDKMTLRVPTAKIISVGMRKLAEGPLVKRALETLKGRARIKRTMWSRRAQEYEAKINSGDIVAIAEVVRDLYRSETQPEQSYSERQLYEAALDRLSREIAAVQRVTETEAVKEIEAALAKGPRRGPKPSEEAAPDEGVEEEAA
;
A
#
# COMPACT_ATOMS: atom_id res chain seq x y z
N MET A 1 39.39 -12.27 43.67
CA MET A 1 40.05 -13.17 42.71
C MET A 1 39.40 -12.84 41.36
N SER A 2 39.84 -11.85 40.66
CA SER A 2 41.02 -11.65 39.80
C SER A 2 41.09 -12.63 38.62
N ARG A 3 40.92 -12.06 37.45
CA ARG A 3 41.61 -12.22 36.14
C ARG A 3 40.55 -12.08 35.04
N GLY A 4 40.51 -11.10 34.18
CA GLY A 4 41.57 -10.46 33.40
C GLY A 4 41.55 -10.94 31.94
N PRO A 5 41.70 -10.07 30.93
CA PRO A 5 41.27 -10.28 29.52
C PRO A 5 42.40 -10.76 28.59
N LYS A 6 42.07 -11.27 27.38
CA LYS A 6 43.01 -11.43 26.23
C LYS A 6 42.28 -11.02 24.98
N LYS A 7 42.59 -9.97 24.30
CA LYS A 7 43.58 -9.46 23.34
C LYS A 7 43.98 -10.43 22.20
N SER A 8 43.73 -9.88 21.00
CA SER A 8 44.54 -9.76 19.77
C SER A 8 44.65 -10.93 18.78
N ALA A 9 44.41 -10.59 17.49
CA ALA A 9 45.38 -10.51 16.37
C ALA A 9 44.58 -10.24 15.10
N GLU A 10 44.61 -9.20 14.37
CA GLU A 10 45.60 -8.57 13.48
C GLU A 10 46.47 -9.51 12.60
N THR A 11 46.19 -9.55 11.27
CA THR A 11 47.14 -9.82 10.20
C THR A 11 46.54 -9.42 8.85
N ARG A 12 46.98 -8.29 8.28
CA ARG A 12 47.91 -8.07 7.16
C ARG A 12 47.40 -8.44 5.75
N ARG A 13 47.21 -7.38 4.97
CA ARG A 13 47.87 -6.95 3.72
C ARG A 13 48.12 -8.03 2.65
N THR A 14 47.68 -7.76 1.42
CA THR A 14 48.58 -7.59 0.27
C THR A 14 47.93 -6.82 -0.87
N SER A 15 48.63 -5.82 -1.33
CA SER A 15 48.52 -5.03 -2.52
C SER A 15 48.93 -5.82 -3.78
N HIS A 16 48.25 -5.60 -4.92
CA HIS A 16 48.94 -5.72 -6.20
C HIS A 16 48.45 -4.64 -7.18
N ALA A 17 49.40 -3.80 -7.56
CA ALA A 17 49.35 -2.86 -8.66
C ALA A 17 49.83 -3.55 -9.93
N SER A 18 49.25 -3.18 -11.08
CA SER A 18 49.90 -3.29 -12.40
C SER A 18 49.32 -2.27 -13.35
N ARG A 19 50.05 -1.41 -13.69
CA ARG A 19 50.49 -0.52 -14.75
C ARG A 19 50.37 -1.11 -16.18
N GLY A 20 50.07 -0.22 -17.14
CA GLY A 20 50.27 -0.36 -18.60
C GLY A 20 49.42 0.70 -19.31
N THR A 21 49.88 1.94 -19.52
CA THR A 21 50.60 2.57 -20.63
C THR A 21 50.21 2.02 -22.03
N VAL A 22 49.91 2.79 -23.10
CA VAL A 22 50.25 4.09 -23.66
C VAL A 22 49.64 4.25 -25.04
N ARG A 23 49.39 5.54 -25.50
CA ARG A 23 49.37 6.08 -26.87
C ARG A 23 48.14 5.78 -27.75
N GLY A 24 47.56 6.67 -28.49
CA GLY A 24 47.94 8.01 -28.98
C GLY A 24 47.07 8.33 -30.19
N GLY A 25 46.86 9.60 -30.49
CA GLY A 25 46.50 10.04 -31.84
C GLY A 25 45.23 10.89 -31.97
N ALA A 26 45.37 12.19 -31.86
CA ALA A 26 44.53 13.14 -32.58
C ALA A 26 45.14 13.33 -33.98
N PRO A 27 44.42 13.82 -34.96
CA PRO A 27 44.37 15.24 -35.18
C PRO A 27 43.05 15.88 -35.72
N ALA A 28 43.03 17.18 -35.58
CA ALA A 28 42.07 18.19 -35.95
C ALA A 28 41.67 18.25 -37.42
N ALA A 29 40.48 18.78 -37.70
CA ALA A 29 40.21 19.80 -38.74
C ALA A 29 38.82 20.43 -38.58
N LYS A 30 38.77 21.75 -38.39
CA LYS A 30 37.67 22.69 -38.77
C LYS A 30 37.95 23.11 -40.26
N PRO A 31 37.02 23.81 -41.00
CA PRO A 31 36.06 24.81 -40.56
C PRO A 31 34.72 24.95 -41.34
N ALA A 32 33.85 25.80 -40.78
CA ALA A 32 33.00 26.82 -41.44
C ALA A 32 31.81 26.43 -42.31
N GLY A 33 30.65 26.94 -41.92
CA GLY A 33 29.46 27.10 -42.74
C GLY A 33 28.32 27.77 -41.99
N ALA A 34 28.34 29.10 -41.92
CA ALA A 34 27.26 29.93 -41.42
C ALA A 34 26.02 29.85 -42.31
N ARG A 35 24.83 29.61 -41.71
CA ARG A 35 23.57 30.17 -42.24
C ARG A 35 22.59 30.48 -41.09
N LYS A 36 22.20 31.76 -41.07
CA LYS A 36 21.13 32.34 -40.32
C LYS A 36 19.78 31.68 -40.67
N GLY A 37 18.97 31.43 -39.70
CA GLY A 37 17.57 31.08 -39.82
C GLY A 37 16.91 31.23 -38.49
N ALA A 38 16.26 32.38 -38.26
CA ALA A 38 15.38 32.62 -37.13
C ALA A 38 14.16 31.67 -37.25
N GLY A 39 13.89 30.94 -36.20
CA GLY A 39 12.71 30.12 -36.06
C GLY A 39 12.51 29.88 -34.58
N GLU A 40 11.55 30.52 -33.98
CA GLU A 40 11.04 30.25 -32.64
C GLU A 40 10.56 28.79 -32.60
N GLY A 41 11.44 27.89 -32.17
CA GLY A 41 11.14 26.50 -31.88
C GLY A 41 10.80 26.38 -30.42
N VAL A 42 9.51 26.41 -30.09
CA VAL A 42 8.97 25.90 -28.85
C VAL A 42 9.47 24.48 -28.69
N MET A 43 10.33 24.27 -27.69
CA MET A 43 10.89 22.96 -27.33
C MET A 43 9.77 22.05 -26.80
N PRO A 44 9.34 20.97 -27.47
CA PRO A 44 8.29 20.07 -26.98
C PRO A 44 8.76 19.07 -25.92
N GLY A 45 9.98 19.23 -25.41
CA GLY A 45 10.57 18.23 -24.50
C GLY A 45 10.29 18.45 -23.00
N MET A 46 9.86 19.64 -22.56
CA MET A 46 9.69 19.93 -21.12
C MET A 46 8.31 19.57 -20.58
N THR A 47 7.27 19.59 -21.42
CA THR A 47 5.91 19.26 -21.00
C THR A 47 5.71 17.76 -20.74
N ASN A 48 6.37 16.89 -21.51
CA ASN A 48 6.26 15.45 -21.34
C ASN A 48 6.92 14.93 -20.04
N LYS A 49 8.04 15.50 -19.58
CA LYS A 49 8.67 15.12 -18.30
C LYS A 49 7.80 15.47 -17.10
N LYS A 50 7.19 16.68 -17.10
CA LYS A 50 6.27 17.09 -16.00
C LYS A 50 5.01 16.22 -15.97
N THR A 51 4.44 15.88 -17.12
CA THR A 51 3.26 15.02 -17.21
C THR A 51 3.57 13.58 -16.77
N THR A 52 4.75 13.05 -17.09
CA THR A 52 5.19 11.73 -16.66
C THR A 52 5.42 11.66 -15.14
N GLN A 53 5.96 12.72 -14.54
CA GLN A 53 6.14 12.80 -13.09
C GLN A 53 4.81 12.90 -12.32
N ARG A 54 3.80 13.58 -12.88
CA ARG A 54 2.45 13.70 -12.31
C ARG A 54 1.59 12.44 -12.47
N GLN A 55 2.01 11.48 -13.30
CA GLN A 55 1.30 10.22 -13.58
C GLN A 55 -0.19 10.39 -13.89
N GLY A 56 -0.55 11.52 -14.50
CA GLY A 56 -1.93 11.83 -14.88
C GLY A 56 -2.85 12.24 -13.74
N PHE A 57 -2.32 12.55 -12.55
CA PHE A 57 -3.10 13.14 -11.45
C PHE A 57 -3.37 14.62 -11.71
N LYS A 58 -4.59 15.06 -11.40
CA LYS A 58 -5.08 16.43 -11.59
C LYS A 58 -5.50 17.05 -10.26
N THR A 59 -5.58 18.36 -10.22
CA THR A 59 -6.20 19.11 -9.11
C THR A 59 -7.68 18.75 -9.00
N ASN A 60 -8.20 18.76 -7.78
CA ASN A 60 -9.58 18.35 -7.41
C ASN A 60 -9.91 16.88 -7.68
N GLU A 61 -8.94 16.04 -7.99
CA GLU A 61 -9.13 14.60 -8.17
C GLU A 61 -9.06 13.89 -6.82
N PHE A 62 -9.96 12.94 -6.58
CA PHE A 62 -9.87 12.03 -5.44
C PHE A 62 -8.87 10.92 -5.72
N ILE A 63 -8.06 10.61 -4.71
CA ILE A 63 -7.01 9.60 -4.77
C ILE A 63 -7.06 8.70 -3.54
N VAL A 64 -6.44 7.55 -3.65
CA VAL A 64 -6.22 6.66 -2.52
C VAL A 64 -4.74 6.71 -2.13
N TYR A 65 -4.50 7.08 -0.88
CA TYR A 65 -3.19 7.02 -0.25
C TYR A 65 -3.16 5.80 0.69
N PRO A 66 -2.26 4.83 0.50
CA PRO A 66 -2.31 3.57 1.22
C PRO A 66 -2.40 3.69 2.74
N ALA A 67 -1.66 4.61 3.34
CA ALA A 67 -1.64 4.80 4.79
C ALA A 67 -2.88 5.54 5.35
N HIS A 68 -3.52 6.42 4.56
CA HIS A 68 -4.57 7.34 5.03
C HIS A 68 -5.94 7.13 4.36
N GLY A 69 -6.00 6.33 3.31
CA GLY A 69 -7.24 6.09 2.56
C GLY A 69 -7.54 7.18 1.53
N VAL A 70 -8.80 7.55 1.38
CA VAL A 70 -9.24 8.50 0.34
C VAL A 70 -8.92 9.94 0.73
N GLY A 71 -8.23 10.65 -0.14
CA GLY A 71 -7.96 12.08 -0.05
C GLY A 71 -8.24 12.80 -1.36
N GLN A 72 -8.27 14.12 -1.33
CA GLN A 72 -8.46 14.97 -2.50
C GLN A 72 -7.22 15.82 -2.74
N ILE A 73 -6.74 15.87 -3.98
CA ILE A 73 -5.68 16.76 -4.41
C ILE A 73 -6.26 18.16 -4.51
N VAL A 74 -5.88 19.05 -3.58
CA VAL A 74 -6.36 20.44 -3.56
C VAL A 74 -5.56 21.30 -4.52
N ALA A 75 -4.24 21.15 -4.50
CA ALA A 75 -3.33 21.97 -5.30
C ALA A 75 -2.09 21.19 -5.70
N ILE A 76 -1.40 21.72 -6.71
CA ILE A 76 -0.06 21.28 -7.10
C ILE A 76 0.85 22.50 -6.91
N GLU A 77 1.77 22.43 -5.96
CA GLU A 77 2.68 23.51 -5.60
C GLU A 77 4.10 23.20 -6.07
N GLU A 78 4.82 24.22 -6.53
CA GLU A 78 6.26 24.12 -6.74
C GLU A 78 6.95 24.74 -5.52
N GLN A 79 7.77 23.97 -4.83
CA GLN A 79 8.55 24.44 -3.69
C GLN A 79 10.03 24.25 -3.96
N GLU A 80 10.82 25.25 -3.65
CA GLU A 80 12.27 25.16 -3.71
C GLU A 80 12.83 24.65 -2.38
N VAL A 81 13.47 23.47 -2.43
CA VAL A 81 14.12 22.85 -1.28
C VAL A 81 15.59 22.63 -1.61
N ALA A 82 16.48 23.25 -0.84
CA ALA A 82 17.92 23.12 -1.02
C ALA A 82 18.39 23.47 -2.45
N GLY A 83 17.82 24.52 -3.09
CA GLY A 83 18.16 24.94 -4.44
C GLY A 83 17.56 24.10 -5.58
N ALA A 84 16.79 23.04 -5.25
CA ALA A 84 16.08 22.22 -6.21
C ALA A 84 14.57 22.54 -6.20
N LYS A 85 13.99 22.79 -7.38
CA LYS A 85 12.53 22.95 -7.53
C LYS A 85 11.85 21.60 -7.50
N LEU A 86 11.05 21.38 -6.47
CA LEU A 86 10.24 20.17 -6.28
C LEU A 86 8.77 20.52 -6.49
N GLU A 87 8.10 19.70 -7.28
CA GLU A 87 6.67 19.78 -7.46
C GLU A 87 5.99 18.87 -6.43
N LEU A 88 5.04 19.41 -5.66
CA LEU A 88 4.35 18.76 -4.55
C LEU A 88 2.85 18.68 -4.83
N PHE A 89 2.25 17.54 -4.56
CA PHE A 89 0.80 17.43 -4.42
C PHE A 89 0.39 17.80 -3.01
N VAL A 90 -0.56 18.72 -2.91
CA VAL A 90 -1.23 19.07 -1.66
C VAL A 90 -2.51 18.25 -1.58
N ILE A 91 -2.54 17.27 -0.69
CA ILE A 91 -3.63 16.32 -0.53
C ILE A 91 -4.32 16.61 0.79
N ASN A 92 -5.63 16.83 0.74
CA ASN A 92 -6.46 17.02 1.93
C ASN A 92 -7.24 15.73 2.24
N PHE A 93 -7.10 15.27 3.49
CA PHE A 93 -7.87 14.15 4.05
C PHE A 93 -8.95 14.73 4.94
N ILE A 94 -10.20 14.76 4.45
CA ILE A 94 -11.32 15.46 5.10
C ILE A 94 -11.59 14.87 6.50
N LYS A 95 -11.53 13.53 6.63
CA LYS A 95 -11.83 12.86 7.91
C LYS A 95 -10.73 13.08 8.95
N ASP A 96 -9.47 12.93 8.54
CA ASP A 96 -8.33 13.09 9.44
C ASP A 96 -8.02 14.58 9.69
N LYS A 97 -8.74 15.51 9.02
CA LYS A 97 -8.53 16.95 9.05
C LYS A 97 -7.06 17.33 8.83
N MET A 98 -6.41 16.59 7.96
CA MET A 98 -4.98 16.65 7.71
C MET A 98 -4.69 16.98 6.26
N THR A 99 -3.65 17.78 6.04
CA THR A 99 -3.14 18.08 4.69
C THR A 99 -1.72 17.57 4.56
N LEU A 100 -1.49 16.71 3.58
CA LEU A 100 -0.19 16.15 3.23
C LEU A 100 0.38 16.82 1.99
N ARG A 101 1.69 17.11 2.01
CA ARG A 101 2.46 17.56 0.85
C ARG A 101 3.38 16.43 0.40
N VAL A 102 3.09 15.86 -0.77
CA VAL A 102 3.81 14.70 -1.31
C VAL A 102 4.55 15.10 -2.58
N PRO A 103 5.88 14.92 -2.65
CA PRO A 103 6.64 15.16 -3.88
C PRO A 103 6.15 14.25 -5.02
N THR A 104 5.98 14.80 -6.22
CA THR A 104 5.53 14.06 -7.40
C THR A 104 6.44 12.86 -7.71
N ALA A 105 7.73 12.97 -7.42
CA ALA A 105 8.70 11.89 -7.60
C ALA A 105 8.47 10.68 -6.66
N LYS A 106 7.80 10.88 -5.52
CA LYS A 106 7.54 9.82 -4.52
C LYS A 106 6.20 9.10 -4.70
N ILE A 107 5.37 9.48 -5.64
CA ILE A 107 4.03 8.91 -5.85
C ILE A 107 4.08 7.38 -6.00
N ILE A 108 5.00 6.89 -6.84
CA ILE A 108 5.15 5.45 -7.11
C ILE A 108 5.61 4.71 -5.86
N SER A 109 6.63 5.25 -5.18
CA SER A 109 7.21 4.59 -4.00
C SER A 109 6.24 4.52 -2.82
N VAL A 110 5.34 5.49 -2.72
CA VAL A 110 4.28 5.54 -1.71
C VAL A 110 3.09 4.66 -2.09
N GLY A 111 2.92 4.31 -3.38
CA GLY A 111 1.80 3.52 -3.87
C GLY A 111 0.49 4.31 -3.98
N MET A 112 0.56 5.64 -4.14
CA MET A 112 -0.62 6.45 -4.37
C MET A 112 -1.29 6.07 -5.70
N ARG A 113 -2.60 5.87 -5.69
CA ARG A 113 -3.39 5.48 -6.87
C ARG A 113 -4.66 6.31 -7.01
N LYS A 114 -5.26 6.27 -8.17
CA LYS A 114 -6.61 6.79 -8.41
C LYS A 114 -7.65 5.94 -7.71
N LEU A 115 -8.85 6.48 -7.52
CA LEU A 115 -10.00 5.70 -7.06
C LEU A 115 -10.18 4.44 -7.91
N ALA A 116 -10.69 3.39 -7.29
CA ALA A 116 -11.04 2.17 -8.00
C ALA A 116 -12.11 2.44 -9.06
N GLU A 117 -11.99 1.78 -10.20
CA GLU A 117 -13.03 1.84 -11.23
C GLU A 117 -14.24 0.99 -10.82
N GLY A 118 -15.42 1.29 -11.40
CA GLY A 118 -16.65 0.58 -11.10
C GLY A 118 -16.57 -0.96 -11.13
N PRO A 119 -15.88 -1.58 -12.09
CA PRO A 119 -15.67 -3.03 -12.11
C PRO A 119 -14.90 -3.57 -10.89
N LEU A 120 -13.90 -2.83 -10.39
CA LEU A 120 -13.14 -3.21 -9.20
C LEU A 120 -13.99 -3.11 -7.93
N VAL A 121 -14.83 -2.08 -7.82
CA VAL A 121 -15.81 -1.95 -6.72
C VAL A 121 -16.77 -3.13 -6.72
N LYS A 122 -17.32 -3.51 -7.87
CA LYS A 122 -18.19 -4.68 -8.00
C LYS A 122 -17.48 -5.96 -7.55
N ARG A 123 -16.23 -6.15 -7.97
CA ARG A 123 -15.41 -7.30 -7.56
C ARG A 123 -15.16 -7.30 -6.04
N ALA A 124 -14.92 -6.15 -5.43
CA ALA A 124 -14.79 -6.03 -3.97
C ALA A 124 -16.10 -6.44 -3.27
N LEU A 125 -17.25 -5.96 -3.73
CA LEU A 125 -18.56 -6.34 -3.20
C LEU A 125 -18.89 -7.83 -3.41
N GLU A 126 -18.45 -8.42 -4.51
CA GLU A 126 -18.55 -9.89 -4.73
C GLU A 126 -17.64 -10.66 -3.77
N THR A 127 -16.46 -10.15 -3.50
CA THR A 127 -15.54 -10.75 -2.52
C THR A 127 -16.15 -10.79 -1.12
N LEU A 128 -16.91 -9.76 -0.73
CA LEU A 128 -17.63 -9.72 0.55
C LEU A 128 -18.69 -10.83 0.69
N LYS A 129 -19.33 -11.21 -0.41
CA LYS A 129 -20.32 -12.31 -0.43
C LYS A 129 -19.65 -13.69 -0.34
N GLY A 130 -18.35 -13.76 -0.48
CA GLY A 130 -17.60 -15.00 -0.47
C GLY A 130 -17.43 -15.58 0.94
N ARG A 131 -17.02 -16.85 1.01
CA ARG A 131 -16.70 -17.51 2.28
C ARG A 131 -15.40 -16.92 2.87
N ALA A 132 -15.42 -16.62 4.16
CA ALA A 132 -14.22 -16.16 4.89
C ALA A 132 -13.11 -17.22 4.84
N ARG A 133 -11.88 -16.77 4.54
CA ARG A 133 -10.69 -17.63 4.40
C ARG A 133 -9.72 -17.36 5.54
N ILE A 134 -10.05 -17.85 6.74
CA ILE A 134 -9.20 -17.66 7.91
C ILE A 134 -8.11 -18.74 7.93
N LYS A 135 -6.86 -18.28 7.90
CA LYS A 135 -5.69 -19.14 8.04
C LYS A 135 -5.58 -19.64 9.50
N ARG A 136 -5.19 -20.91 9.68
CA ARG A 136 -4.92 -21.49 11.01
C ARG A 136 -3.53 -21.10 11.52
N THR A 137 -3.23 -19.80 11.57
CA THR A 137 -1.99 -19.24 12.08
C THR A 137 -2.25 -18.45 13.36
N MET A 138 -1.21 -18.20 14.15
CA MET A 138 -1.31 -17.37 15.35
C MET A 138 -1.89 -15.99 15.02
N TRP A 139 -2.68 -15.44 15.96
CA TRP A 139 -3.36 -14.16 15.77
C TRP A 139 -2.40 -13.03 15.38
N SER A 140 -1.27 -12.90 16.09
CA SER A 140 -0.28 -11.86 15.81
C SER A 140 0.18 -11.84 14.35
N ARG A 141 0.41 -13.01 13.76
CA ARG A 141 0.80 -13.13 12.36
C ARG A 141 -0.34 -12.77 11.40
N ARG A 142 -1.58 -13.20 11.74
CA ARG A 142 -2.77 -12.81 10.95
C ARG A 142 -3.02 -11.31 11.01
N ALA A 143 -2.87 -10.69 12.18
CA ALA A 143 -3.02 -9.25 12.36
C ALA A 143 -2.06 -8.47 11.46
N GLN A 144 -0.78 -8.86 11.43
CA GLN A 144 0.21 -8.26 10.52
C GLN A 144 -0.18 -8.42 9.04
N GLU A 145 -0.68 -9.60 8.64
CA GLU A 145 -1.16 -9.80 7.27
C GLU A 145 -2.37 -8.92 6.95
N TYR A 146 -3.28 -8.72 7.89
CA TYR A 146 -4.44 -7.84 7.73
C TYR A 146 -4.04 -6.37 7.67
N GLU A 147 -3.14 -5.93 8.54
CA GLU A 147 -2.59 -4.57 8.48
C GLU A 147 -1.87 -4.30 7.15
N ALA A 148 -1.08 -5.25 6.68
CA ALA A 148 -0.41 -5.14 5.38
C ALA A 148 -1.41 -5.02 4.24
N LYS A 149 -2.53 -5.78 4.26
CA LYS A 149 -3.61 -5.68 3.27
C LYS A 149 -4.33 -4.34 3.33
N ILE A 150 -4.63 -3.84 4.54
CA ILE A 150 -5.26 -2.54 4.73
C ILE A 150 -4.36 -1.42 4.22
N ASN A 151 -3.05 -1.52 4.48
CA ASN A 151 -2.06 -0.53 4.06
C ASN A 151 -1.56 -0.72 2.62
N SER A 152 -1.98 -1.78 1.90
CA SER A 152 -1.66 -1.94 0.47
C SER A 152 -2.44 -0.96 -0.41
N GLY A 153 -3.57 -0.46 0.10
CA GLY A 153 -4.47 0.41 -0.67
C GLY A 153 -5.27 -0.33 -1.75
N ASP A 154 -5.22 -1.66 -1.85
CA ASP A 154 -6.05 -2.42 -2.80
C ASP A 154 -7.44 -2.67 -2.21
N ILE A 155 -8.47 -2.16 -2.91
CA ILE A 155 -9.87 -2.27 -2.48
C ILE A 155 -10.32 -3.73 -2.32
N VAL A 156 -9.84 -4.64 -3.16
CA VAL A 156 -10.19 -6.07 -3.08
C VAL A 156 -9.53 -6.73 -1.87
N ALA A 157 -8.26 -6.40 -1.60
CA ALA A 157 -7.55 -6.88 -0.43
C ALA A 157 -8.18 -6.39 0.88
N ILE A 158 -8.63 -5.13 0.91
CA ILE A 158 -9.37 -4.56 2.06
C ILE A 158 -10.72 -5.28 2.23
N ALA A 159 -11.45 -5.53 1.15
CA ALA A 159 -12.71 -6.29 1.20
C ALA A 159 -12.52 -7.72 1.74
N GLU A 160 -11.40 -8.38 1.42
CA GLU A 160 -11.05 -9.68 2.02
C GLU A 160 -10.90 -9.59 3.54
N VAL A 161 -10.26 -8.53 4.06
CA VAL A 161 -10.09 -8.33 5.51
C VAL A 161 -11.44 -8.11 6.17
N VAL A 162 -12.29 -7.25 5.60
CA VAL A 162 -13.65 -7.01 6.10
C VAL A 162 -14.45 -8.30 6.15
N ARG A 163 -14.44 -9.09 5.07
CA ARG A 163 -15.10 -10.39 5.00
C ARG A 163 -14.60 -11.38 6.06
N ASP A 164 -13.28 -11.46 6.22
CA ASP A 164 -12.65 -12.44 7.09
C ASP A 164 -12.85 -12.11 8.58
N LEU A 165 -12.92 -10.83 8.91
CA LEU A 165 -13.15 -10.36 10.28
C LEU A 165 -14.62 -10.15 10.62
N TYR A 166 -15.53 -10.09 9.65
CA TYR A 166 -16.95 -9.91 9.90
C TYR A 166 -17.51 -11.01 10.81
N ARG A 167 -18.32 -10.64 11.78
CA ARG A 167 -19.06 -11.53 12.67
C ARG A 167 -20.55 -11.23 12.59
N SER A 168 -21.35 -12.28 12.47
CA SER A 168 -22.80 -12.17 12.58
C SER A 168 -23.21 -12.19 14.06
N GLU A 169 -24.41 -11.72 14.37
CA GLU A 169 -24.95 -11.68 15.74
C GLU A 169 -24.96 -13.03 16.46
N THR A 170 -24.99 -14.13 15.71
CA THR A 170 -24.99 -15.51 16.24
C THR A 170 -23.60 -16.02 16.64
N GLN A 171 -22.55 -15.23 16.44
CA GLN A 171 -21.17 -15.62 16.69
C GLN A 171 -20.61 -14.91 17.92
N PRO A 172 -19.60 -15.52 18.59
CA PRO A 172 -18.94 -14.87 19.72
C PRO A 172 -18.34 -13.54 19.26
N GLU A 173 -18.37 -12.56 20.15
CA GLU A 173 -17.85 -11.22 19.90
C GLU A 173 -16.39 -11.26 19.44
N GLN A 174 -16.03 -10.27 18.63
CA GLN A 174 -14.65 -10.05 18.21
C GLN A 174 -13.80 -9.64 19.42
N SER A 175 -12.54 -10.09 19.43
CA SER A 175 -11.56 -9.49 20.35
C SER A 175 -11.38 -8.00 20.05
N TYR A 176 -10.90 -7.24 21.02
CA TYR A 176 -10.66 -5.80 20.83
C TYR A 176 -9.78 -5.49 19.61
N SER A 177 -8.70 -6.25 19.42
CA SER A 177 -7.79 -6.09 18.28
C SER A 177 -8.41 -6.50 16.95
N GLU A 178 -9.27 -7.53 16.93
CA GLU A 178 -10.04 -7.89 15.72
C GLU A 178 -11.02 -6.79 15.34
N ARG A 179 -11.70 -6.21 16.33
CA ARG A 179 -12.64 -5.09 16.12
C ARG A 179 -11.93 -3.87 15.55
N GLN A 180 -10.78 -3.47 16.10
CA GLN A 180 -10.04 -2.33 15.59
C GLN A 180 -9.60 -2.51 14.13
N LEU A 181 -9.10 -3.69 13.76
CA LEU A 181 -8.74 -3.97 12.38
C LEU A 181 -9.95 -4.00 11.46
N TYR A 182 -11.07 -4.55 11.93
CA TYR A 182 -12.33 -4.56 11.18
C TYR A 182 -12.84 -3.15 10.91
N GLU A 183 -12.92 -2.30 11.94
CA GLU A 183 -13.36 -0.93 11.84
C GLU A 183 -12.46 -0.10 10.91
N ALA A 184 -11.14 -0.27 11.02
CA ALA A 184 -10.18 0.40 10.13
C ALA A 184 -10.33 -0.04 8.66
N ALA A 185 -10.56 -1.33 8.42
CA ALA A 185 -10.77 -1.84 7.07
C ALA A 185 -12.12 -1.38 6.49
N LEU A 186 -13.19 -1.45 7.30
CA LEU A 186 -14.53 -1.01 6.92
C LEU A 186 -14.56 0.47 6.56
N ASP A 187 -13.92 1.29 7.37
CA ASP A 187 -13.82 2.73 7.17
C ASP A 187 -13.11 3.08 5.84
N ARG A 188 -12.01 2.41 5.52
CA ARG A 188 -11.31 2.64 4.25
C ARG A 188 -12.12 2.17 3.04
N LEU A 189 -12.77 1.01 3.16
CA LEU A 189 -13.59 0.44 2.10
C LEU A 189 -14.82 1.30 1.83
N SER A 190 -15.54 1.72 2.88
CA SER A 190 -16.74 2.54 2.76
C SER A 190 -16.47 3.90 2.13
N ARG A 191 -15.37 4.56 2.52
CA ARG A 191 -14.97 5.85 1.93
C ARG A 191 -14.64 5.74 0.44
N GLU A 192 -13.95 4.68 0.04
CA GLU A 192 -13.61 4.49 -1.38
C GLU A 192 -14.86 4.20 -2.21
N ILE A 193 -15.75 3.33 -1.72
CA ILE A 193 -17.03 3.05 -2.38
C ILE A 193 -17.89 4.31 -2.46
N ALA A 194 -18.00 5.07 -1.36
CA ALA A 194 -18.75 6.32 -1.32
C ALA A 194 -18.22 7.33 -2.35
N ALA A 195 -16.89 7.48 -2.44
CA ALA A 195 -16.28 8.40 -3.40
C ALA A 195 -16.50 7.96 -4.87
N VAL A 196 -16.45 6.65 -5.15
CA VAL A 196 -16.67 6.10 -6.51
C VAL A 196 -18.11 6.20 -6.93
N GLN A 197 -19.04 5.80 -6.05
CA GLN A 197 -20.49 5.78 -6.35
C GLN A 197 -21.17 7.14 -6.12
N ARG A 198 -20.48 8.09 -5.49
CA ARG A 198 -21.00 9.41 -5.11
C ARG A 198 -22.20 9.32 -4.17
N VAL A 199 -22.13 8.41 -3.24
CA VAL A 199 -23.08 8.21 -2.15
C VAL A 199 -22.49 8.63 -0.81
N THR A 200 -23.30 8.66 0.24
CA THR A 200 -22.79 8.93 1.60
C THR A 200 -22.03 7.74 2.16
N GLU A 201 -21.12 7.97 3.12
CA GLU A 201 -20.39 6.88 3.81
C GLU A 201 -21.36 5.90 4.48
N THR A 202 -22.47 6.40 5.04
CA THR A 202 -23.50 5.57 5.69
C THR A 202 -24.23 4.66 4.72
N GLU A 203 -24.48 5.11 3.50
CA GLU A 203 -25.07 4.29 2.44
C GLU A 203 -24.10 3.23 1.96
N ALA A 204 -22.82 3.58 1.78
CA ALA A 204 -21.78 2.64 1.44
C ALA A 204 -21.59 1.54 2.51
N VAL A 205 -21.64 1.88 3.80
CA VAL A 205 -21.61 0.91 4.90
C VAL A 205 -22.81 -0.05 4.82
N LYS A 206 -24.03 0.46 4.61
CA LYS A 206 -25.21 -0.39 4.44
C LYS A 206 -25.09 -1.35 3.25
N GLU A 207 -24.51 -0.89 2.13
CA GLU A 207 -24.27 -1.74 0.96
C GLU A 207 -23.27 -2.85 1.28
N ILE A 208 -22.19 -2.53 2.01
CA ILE A 208 -21.19 -3.50 2.48
C ILE A 208 -21.84 -4.54 3.40
N GLU A 209 -22.61 -4.10 4.40
CA GLU A 209 -23.31 -4.98 5.34
C GLU A 209 -24.33 -5.87 4.62
N ALA A 210 -25.08 -5.33 3.68
CA ALA A 210 -26.00 -6.10 2.86
C ALA A 210 -25.28 -7.14 1.98
N ALA A 211 -24.07 -6.83 1.52
CA ALA A 211 -23.23 -7.79 0.79
C ALA A 211 -22.71 -8.90 1.71
N LEU A 212 -22.27 -8.57 2.92
CA LEU A 212 -21.82 -9.52 3.93
C LEU A 212 -22.95 -10.44 4.41
N ALA A 213 -24.14 -9.91 4.59
CA ALA A 213 -25.32 -10.69 4.98
C ALA A 213 -25.74 -11.73 3.94
N LYS A 214 -25.44 -11.50 2.66
CA LYS A 214 -25.67 -12.45 1.56
C LYS A 214 -24.62 -13.56 1.49
N GLY A 215 -23.53 -13.41 2.23
CA GLY A 215 -22.47 -14.43 2.31
C GLY A 215 -22.92 -15.70 3.04
N PRO A 216 -22.23 -16.82 2.85
CA PRO A 216 -22.54 -18.04 3.57
C PRO A 216 -22.35 -17.81 5.08
N ARG A 217 -23.40 -18.07 5.86
CA ARG A 217 -23.35 -17.97 7.32
C ARG A 217 -22.21 -18.82 7.84
N ARG A 218 -21.38 -18.25 8.68
CA ARG A 218 -20.35 -18.96 9.40
C ARG A 218 -21.05 -19.79 10.47
N GLY A 219 -21.17 -21.11 10.27
CA GLY A 219 -21.74 -22.01 11.29
C GLY A 219 -20.98 -21.88 12.62
N PRO A 220 -21.60 -22.21 13.75
CA PRO A 220 -20.90 -22.33 15.01
C PRO A 220 -19.69 -23.25 14.79
N LYS A 221 -18.54 -22.87 15.37
CA LYS A 221 -17.37 -23.74 15.43
C LYS A 221 -17.86 -25.10 15.91
N PRO A 222 -17.56 -26.24 15.25
CA PRO A 222 -17.78 -27.54 15.89
C PRO A 222 -17.06 -27.44 17.24
N SER A 223 -17.81 -27.56 18.31
CA SER A 223 -17.25 -27.72 19.63
C SER A 223 -16.34 -28.93 19.53
N GLU A 224 -15.12 -28.76 19.95
CA GLU A 224 -14.09 -29.76 20.12
C GLU A 224 -14.53 -30.59 21.35
N GLU A 225 -15.67 -31.31 21.17
CA GLU A 225 -16.22 -32.23 22.16
C GLU A 225 -16.26 -33.60 21.52
N ALA A 226 -15.67 -34.52 22.26
CA ALA A 226 -15.63 -35.97 22.06
C ALA A 226 -14.55 -36.48 21.09
N ALA A 227 -13.31 -36.51 21.54
CA ALA A 227 -12.55 -37.72 21.36
C ALA A 227 -13.15 -38.78 22.28
N PRO A 228 -13.59 -39.96 21.82
CA PRO A 228 -13.91 -41.05 22.71
C PRO A 228 -12.63 -41.48 23.41
N ASP A 229 -12.67 -41.47 24.73
CA ASP A 229 -11.74 -42.12 25.63
C ASP A 229 -11.86 -43.64 25.37
N GLU A 230 -10.95 -44.19 24.55
CA GLU A 230 -10.77 -45.60 24.43
C GLU A 230 -10.14 -46.12 25.73
N GLY A 231 -11.04 -46.62 26.61
CA GLY A 231 -10.68 -47.28 27.81
C GLY A 231 -9.70 -48.42 27.53
N VAL A 232 -8.54 -48.32 28.14
CA VAL A 232 -7.58 -49.42 28.28
C VAL A 232 -8.20 -50.42 29.25
N GLU A 233 -8.76 -51.51 28.74
CA GLU A 233 -9.06 -52.67 29.55
C GLU A 233 -7.73 -53.32 29.95
N GLU A 234 -7.39 -53.14 31.21
CA GLU A 234 -6.34 -53.89 31.90
C GLU A 234 -6.87 -55.29 32.22
N GLU A 235 -6.54 -56.26 31.40
CA GLU A 235 -6.82 -57.66 31.64
C GLU A 235 -5.75 -58.21 32.60
N ALA A 236 -6.16 -58.40 33.86
CA ALA A 236 -5.41 -59.11 34.87
C ALA A 236 -5.68 -60.63 34.79
N ALA A 237 -4.66 -61.44 34.55
CA ALA A 237 -4.56 -62.81 34.88
C ALA A 237 -3.13 -63.28 35.19
#